data_08c7d426d0b81354343e0fafda1fb9b3
#
_entry.id   08c7d426d0b81354343e0fafda1fb9b3
#
_cell.length_a   1.000
_cell.length_b   1.000
_cell.length_c   1.000
_cell.angle_alpha   90.00
_cell.angle_beta   90.00
_cell.angle_gamma   90.00
#
_symmetry.space_group_name_H-M   'P 1'
#
loop_
_entity.id
_entity.type
_entity.pdbx_description
1 polymer ?
#
loop_
_entity_poly.entity_id
_entity_poly.type
_entity_poly.pdbx_seq_one_letter_code
_entity_poly.pdbx_strand_id
1 'polypeptide(L)'
;MIRILYMSDLHLEMERWRLAVPGWKGFLSRHNGVPRHPARGPMLTDLPQADVVVLAGDIHVGLRAVVYAEQVSEFLGAPAVLVAGNHEFYHQQIQLLQPALFSAAERTGGKVRYLENTVASFDLPGGRLHVLGCTLWTDFALNGDVVGAMEFASRHMNDYRLIYRVTTRFQPENALMRHERSRAWLHITIARLREEDPEAKIVVVTHHAPARAYLGRRDGNIAPAYASELLPEFRDNPPDAWIHGHTHFRHESVQEGIRVVSAPRGYVSHEGGRALEFCPGLLEV
;
A
#
# COMPACT_ATOMS: atom_id res chain seq x y z
N MET A 1 21.04 -7.72 7.85
CA MET A 1 20.42 -6.78 6.91
C MET A 1 19.24 -7.50 6.25
N ILE A 2 18.06 -6.93 6.28
CA ILE A 2 16.82 -7.48 5.75
C ILE A 2 16.46 -6.75 4.48
N ARG A 3 16.18 -7.48 3.40
CA ARG A 3 15.84 -6.91 2.09
C ARG A 3 14.35 -6.99 1.85
N ILE A 4 13.72 -5.84 1.60
CA ILE A 4 12.30 -5.68 1.35
C ILE A 4 12.12 -5.16 -0.07
N LEU A 5 11.52 -5.96 -0.95
CA LEU A 5 11.05 -5.51 -2.25
C LEU A 5 9.70 -4.81 -2.07
N TYR A 6 9.55 -3.58 -2.56
CA TYR A 6 8.31 -2.84 -2.39
C TYR A 6 7.80 -2.22 -3.68
N MET A 7 6.48 -2.18 -3.80
CA MET A 7 5.77 -1.56 -4.91
C MET A 7 4.35 -1.16 -4.52
N SER A 8 3.76 -0.25 -5.27
CA SER A 8 2.37 0.21 -5.10
C SER A 8 1.74 0.66 -6.41
N ASP A 9 0.46 0.97 -6.38
CA ASP A 9 -0.27 1.65 -7.45
C ASP A 9 -0.11 0.94 -8.81
N LEU A 10 -0.21 -0.40 -8.82
CA LEU A 10 -0.07 -1.18 -10.05
C LEU A 10 -1.29 -1.04 -10.96
N HIS A 11 -2.48 -0.79 -10.39
CA HIS A 11 -3.74 -0.55 -11.09
C HIS A 11 -4.04 -1.57 -12.18
N LEU A 12 -3.87 -2.85 -11.87
CA LEU A 12 -4.01 -3.93 -12.82
C LEU A 12 -5.42 -4.04 -13.41
N GLU A 13 -6.44 -3.53 -12.71
CA GLU A 13 -7.82 -3.44 -13.17
C GLU A 13 -7.99 -2.52 -14.40
N MET A 14 -7.12 -1.50 -14.54
CA MET A 14 -7.21 -0.53 -15.62
C MET A 14 -6.74 -1.07 -16.98
N GLU A 15 -6.02 -2.18 -16.98
CA GLU A 15 -5.44 -2.77 -18.19
C GLU A 15 -6.25 -3.93 -18.77
N ARG A 16 -7.52 -4.08 -18.38
CA ARG A 16 -8.37 -5.23 -18.74
C ARG A 16 -7.72 -6.57 -18.40
N TRP A 17 -6.92 -6.61 -17.37
CA TRP A 17 -6.37 -7.83 -16.84
C TRP A 17 -7.51 -8.72 -16.37
N ARG A 18 -7.89 -9.64 -17.21
CA ARG A 18 -8.75 -10.73 -16.79
C ARG A 18 -7.85 -11.72 -16.05
N LEU A 19 -7.84 -11.61 -14.74
CA LEU A 19 -7.43 -12.70 -13.89
C LEU A 19 -8.42 -13.84 -14.09
N ALA A 20 -8.31 -14.56 -15.21
CA ALA A 20 -9.01 -15.82 -15.36
C ALA A 20 -8.25 -16.82 -14.48
N VAL A 21 -8.86 -17.24 -13.40
CA VAL A 21 -8.44 -18.45 -12.71
C VAL A 21 -8.89 -19.60 -13.62
N PRO A 22 -8.01 -20.44 -14.12
CA PRO A 22 -6.61 -20.74 -13.82
C PRO A 22 -5.58 -19.97 -14.67
N GLY A 23 -6.01 -18.95 -15.40
CA GLY A 23 -5.20 -18.26 -16.42
C GLY A 23 -4.02 -17.46 -15.88
N TRP A 24 -3.98 -17.17 -14.62
CA TRP A 24 -2.97 -16.34 -14.04
C TRP A 24 -1.63 -17.07 -13.82
N LYS A 25 -1.63 -18.27 -13.20
CA LYS A 25 -0.42 -19.11 -13.19
C LYS A 25 0.09 -19.37 -14.60
N GLY A 26 -0.84 -19.54 -15.54
CA GLY A 26 -0.53 -19.64 -16.96
C GLY A 26 0.03 -18.37 -17.59
N PHE A 27 -0.28 -17.20 -17.05
CA PHE A 27 0.28 -15.94 -17.52
C PHE A 27 1.75 -15.79 -17.11
N LEU A 28 2.08 -15.99 -15.84
CA LEU A 28 3.46 -15.95 -15.36
C LEU A 28 4.31 -17.04 -16.01
N SER A 29 3.79 -18.27 -16.11
CA SER A 29 4.54 -19.40 -16.69
C SER A 29 4.71 -19.29 -18.22
N ARG A 30 3.69 -18.84 -18.96
CA ARG A 30 3.77 -18.70 -20.43
C ARG A 30 4.72 -17.61 -20.89
N HIS A 31 5.01 -16.66 -20.04
CA HIS A 31 5.84 -15.51 -20.38
C HIS A 31 7.09 -15.42 -19.50
N ASN A 32 7.40 -16.47 -18.74
CA ASN A 32 8.48 -16.47 -17.75
C ASN A 32 8.36 -15.21 -16.85
N GLY A 33 7.13 -14.86 -16.45
CA GLY A 33 6.87 -13.64 -15.71
C GLY A 33 6.89 -12.34 -16.53
N VAL A 34 7.24 -12.40 -17.82
CA VAL A 34 7.29 -11.22 -18.70
C VAL A 34 5.98 -11.06 -19.44
N PRO A 35 5.23 -9.97 -19.29
CA PRO A 35 4.07 -9.68 -20.11
C PRO A 35 4.48 -9.53 -21.58
N ARG A 36 3.70 -10.09 -22.50
CA ARG A 36 3.91 -9.85 -23.95
C ARG A 36 3.75 -8.37 -24.32
N HIS A 37 3.02 -7.62 -23.51
CA HIS A 37 2.85 -6.19 -23.66
C HIS A 37 3.46 -5.50 -22.44
N PRO A 38 4.47 -4.63 -22.59
CA PRO A 38 5.16 -3.97 -21.50
C PRO A 38 4.22 -3.18 -20.55
N ALA A 39 3.05 -2.76 -21.06
CA ALA A 39 2.03 -2.06 -20.30
C ALA A 39 1.25 -2.95 -19.31
N ARG A 40 1.51 -4.25 -19.25
CA ARG A 40 0.67 -5.20 -18.50
C ARG A 40 1.27 -5.71 -17.19
N GLY A 41 1.90 -4.85 -16.43
CA GLY A 41 2.44 -5.14 -15.12
C GLY A 41 3.96 -5.21 -15.06
N PRO A 42 4.55 -5.28 -13.86
CA PRO A 42 5.98 -5.34 -13.70
C PRO A 42 6.56 -6.62 -14.31
N MET A 43 7.72 -6.47 -14.92
CA MET A 43 8.52 -7.63 -15.33
C MET A 43 9.07 -8.29 -14.07
N LEU A 44 8.55 -9.46 -13.72
CA LEU A 44 8.98 -10.17 -12.51
C LEU A 44 10.31 -10.92 -12.69
N THR A 45 10.77 -11.11 -13.94
CA THR A 45 11.96 -11.92 -14.26
C THR A 45 13.28 -11.38 -13.73
N ASP A 46 13.39 -10.07 -13.54
CA ASP A 46 14.64 -9.40 -13.16
C ASP A 46 14.54 -8.77 -11.75
N LEU A 47 13.60 -9.24 -10.93
CA LEU A 47 13.44 -8.73 -9.58
C LEU A 47 14.58 -9.21 -8.67
N PRO A 48 15.15 -8.31 -7.86
CA PRO A 48 16.17 -8.69 -6.89
C PRO A 48 15.59 -9.66 -5.85
N GLN A 49 16.44 -10.52 -5.34
CA GLN A 49 16.12 -11.38 -4.22
C GLN A 49 15.74 -10.52 -3.01
N ALA A 50 14.64 -10.87 -2.35
CA ALA A 50 14.14 -10.18 -1.18
C ALA A 50 13.69 -11.19 -0.12
N ASP A 51 13.77 -10.79 1.15
CA ASP A 51 13.32 -11.59 2.27
C ASP A 51 11.80 -11.44 2.49
N VAL A 52 11.25 -10.26 2.13
CA VAL A 52 9.83 -9.94 2.19
C VAL A 52 9.47 -9.05 1.00
N VAL A 53 8.26 -9.23 0.47
CA VAL A 53 7.67 -8.33 -0.55
C VAL A 53 6.57 -7.49 0.09
N VAL A 54 6.53 -6.20 -0.21
CA VAL A 54 5.51 -5.25 0.25
C VAL A 54 4.73 -4.69 -0.92
N LEU A 55 3.42 -4.83 -0.88
CA LEU A 55 2.45 -4.28 -1.82
C LEU A 55 1.64 -3.20 -1.08
N ALA A 56 1.99 -1.94 -1.30
CA ALA A 56 1.47 -0.80 -0.54
C ALA A 56 0.19 -0.18 -1.18
N GLY A 57 -0.75 -1.04 -1.55
CA GLY A 57 -2.09 -0.67 -2.03
C GLY A 57 -2.21 -0.34 -3.51
N ASP A 58 -3.45 -0.25 -3.97
CA ASP A 58 -3.85 0.00 -5.36
C ASP A 58 -3.23 -1.02 -6.34
N ILE A 59 -3.26 -2.28 -5.95
CA ILE A 59 -2.78 -3.39 -6.76
C ILE A 59 -3.85 -3.81 -7.75
N HIS A 60 -5.06 -4.08 -7.27
CA HIS A 60 -6.21 -4.47 -8.06
C HIS A 60 -7.50 -4.36 -7.25
N VAL A 61 -8.65 -4.14 -7.90
CA VAL A 61 -9.96 -4.12 -7.25
C VAL A 61 -10.28 -5.45 -6.55
N GLY A 62 -10.75 -5.37 -5.30
CA GLY A 62 -11.27 -6.48 -4.52
C GLY A 62 -10.24 -7.56 -4.19
N LEU A 63 -10.68 -8.80 -4.09
CA LEU A 63 -9.86 -9.96 -3.73
C LEU A 63 -8.73 -10.28 -4.72
N ARG A 64 -8.76 -9.70 -5.91
CA ARG A 64 -7.72 -9.92 -6.93
C ARG A 64 -6.36 -9.40 -6.50
N ALA A 65 -6.32 -8.41 -5.60
CA ALA A 65 -5.07 -7.96 -5.00
C ALA A 65 -4.37 -9.08 -4.23
N VAL A 66 -5.12 -9.89 -3.46
CA VAL A 66 -4.58 -11.06 -2.74
C VAL A 66 -4.07 -12.11 -3.72
N VAL A 67 -4.81 -12.37 -4.81
CA VAL A 67 -4.37 -13.32 -5.85
C VAL A 67 -3.05 -12.89 -6.49
N TYR A 68 -2.89 -11.60 -6.78
CA TYR A 68 -1.62 -11.07 -7.28
C TYR A 68 -0.50 -11.20 -6.24
N ALA A 69 -0.76 -10.84 -5.00
CA ALA A 69 0.21 -10.96 -3.92
C ALA A 69 0.70 -12.41 -3.72
N GLU A 70 -0.21 -13.39 -3.78
CA GLU A 70 0.14 -14.81 -3.68
C GLU A 70 1.09 -15.24 -4.78
N GLN A 71 0.88 -14.75 -5.98
CA GLN A 71 1.71 -15.13 -7.12
C GLN A 71 3.07 -14.47 -7.12
N VAL A 72 3.15 -13.21 -6.68
CA VAL A 72 4.44 -12.56 -6.44
C VAL A 72 5.22 -13.30 -5.37
N SER A 73 4.55 -13.72 -4.29
CA SER A 73 5.14 -14.54 -3.23
C SER A 73 5.66 -15.87 -3.76
N GLU A 74 4.84 -16.60 -4.54
CA GLU A 74 5.26 -17.88 -5.16
C GLU A 74 6.43 -17.71 -6.12
N PHE A 75 6.42 -16.64 -6.91
CA PHE A 75 7.46 -16.37 -7.91
C PHE A 75 8.81 -16.04 -7.27
N LEU A 76 8.81 -15.23 -6.20
CA LEU A 76 10.03 -14.79 -5.52
C LEU A 76 10.48 -15.74 -4.41
N GLY A 77 9.61 -16.68 -3.98
CA GLY A 77 9.88 -17.56 -2.85
C GLY A 77 9.95 -16.82 -1.50
N ALA A 78 9.30 -15.65 -1.40
CA ALA A 78 9.31 -14.78 -0.22
C ALA A 78 7.87 -14.42 0.18
N PRO A 79 7.55 -14.26 1.49
CA PRO A 79 6.22 -13.85 1.91
C PRO A 79 5.89 -12.44 1.39
N ALA A 80 4.62 -12.24 1.02
CA ALA A 80 4.11 -10.95 0.58
C ALA A 80 3.24 -10.30 1.67
N VAL A 81 3.52 -9.05 1.99
CA VAL A 81 2.66 -8.18 2.80
C VAL A 81 1.82 -7.33 1.86
N LEU A 82 0.51 -7.31 2.07
CA LEU A 82 -0.44 -6.51 1.29
C LEU A 82 -1.18 -5.55 2.22
N VAL A 83 -1.17 -4.28 1.87
CA VAL A 83 -2.06 -3.25 2.40
C VAL A 83 -3.05 -2.88 1.29
N ALA A 84 -4.31 -2.67 1.60
CA ALA A 84 -5.26 -2.17 0.62
C ALA A 84 -5.07 -0.65 0.41
N GLY A 85 -5.17 -0.20 -0.84
CA GLY A 85 -5.41 1.19 -1.19
C GLY A 85 -6.91 1.49 -1.30
N ASN A 86 -7.24 2.64 -1.87
CA ASN A 86 -8.64 2.99 -2.12
C ASN A 86 -9.22 2.19 -3.30
N HIS A 87 -8.41 1.81 -4.30
CA HIS A 87 -8.89 1.05 -5.46
C HIS A 87 -9.33 -0.37 -5.13
N GLU A 88 -8.75 -1.03 -4.15
CA GLU A 88 -9.25 -2.33 -3.69
C GLU A 88 -10.72 -2.26 -3.33
N PHE A 89 -11.19 -1.13 -2.79
CA PHE A 89 -12.58 -0.93 -2.35
C PHE A 89 -13.54 -0.42 -3.45
N TYR A 90 -13.04 -0.09 -4.65
CA TYR A 90 -13.92 0.39 -5.73
C TYR A 90 -14.95 -0.66 -6.14
N HIS A 91 -16.20 -0.22 -6.25
CA HIS A 91 -17.38 -1.05 -6.54
C HIS A 91 -17.66 -2.12 -5.47
N GLN A 92 -17.09 -1.99 -4.27
CA GLN A 92 -17.22 -2.91 -3.16
C GLN A 92 -17.86 -2.25 -1.94
N GLN A 93 -18.42 -3.07 -1.06
CA GLN A 93 -18.80 -2.65 0.29
C GLN A 93 -17.59 -2.84 1.22
N ILE A 94 -17.02 -1.74 1.71
CA ILE A 94 -15.77 -1.76 2.47
C ILE A 94 -15.86 -2.67 3.71
N GLN A 95 -17.03 -2.71 4.40
CA GLN A 95 -17.22 -3.53 5.59
C GLN A 95 -17.26 -5.03 5.29
N LEU A 96 -17.62 -5.43 4.07
CA LEU A 96 -17.65 -6.83 3.64
C LEU A 96 -16.32 -7.24 3.02
N LEU A 97 -15.71 -6.35 2.24
CA LEU A 97 -14.45 -6.68 1.56
C LEU A 97 -13.29 -6.80 2.53
N GLN A 98 -13.19 -5.95 3.54
CA GLN A 98 -12.05 -5.96 4.46
C GLN A 98 -11.88 -7.31 5.20
N PRO A 99 -12.93 -7.90 5.82
CA PRO A 99 -12.84 -9.25 6.37
C PRO A 99 -12.56 -10.32 5.30
N ALA A 100 -13.09 -10.15 4.10
CA ALA A 100 -12.87 -11.09 3.00
C ALA A 100 -11.41 -11.08 2.50
N LEU A 101 -10.71 -9.91 2.53
CA LEU A 101 -9.28 -9.81 2.26
C LEU A 101 -8.45 -10.57 3.29
N PHE A 102 -8.77 -10.43 4.59
CA PHE A 102 -8.13 -11.22 5.65
C PHE A 102 -8.32 -12.72 5.41
N SER A 103 -9.55 -13.17 5.22
CA SER A 103 -9.85 -14.58 4.98
C SER A 103 -9.21 -15.12 3.69
N ALA A 104 -9.10 -14.30 2.65
CA ALA A 104 -8.42 -14.69 1.42
C ALA A 104 -6.90 -14.84 1.64
N ALA A 105 -6.28 -13.93 2.39
CA ALA A 105 -4.87 -13.99 2.73
C ALA A 105 -4.56 -15.22 3.61
N GLU A 106 -5.37 -15.51 4.61
CA GLU A 106 -5.22 -16.71 5.45
C GLU A 106 -5.22 -18.00 4.62
N ARG A 107 -6.10 -18.11 3.62
CA ARG A 107 -6.18 -19.27 2.71
C ARG A 107 -4.93 -19.50 1.86
N THR A 108 -4.03 -18.53 1.75
CA THR A 108 -2.74 -18.70 1.04
C THR A 108 -1.72 -19.52 1.84
N GLY A 109 -2.05 -19.94 3.07
CA GLY A 109 -1.14 -20.71 3.91
C GLY A 109 0.10 -19.92 4.36
N GLY A 110 -0.06 -18.61 4.52
CA GLY A 110 1.01 -17.73 5.01
C GLY A 110 1.85 -17.06 3.92
N LYS A 111 1.61 -17.35 2.64
CA LYS A 111 2.28 -16.66 1.53
C LYS A 111 1.93 -15.17 1.48
N VAL A 112 0.69 -14.83 1.84
CA VAL A 112 0.22 -13.44 1.90
C VAL A 112 -0.19 -13.08 3.32
N ARG A 113 0.25 -11.90 3.79
CA ARG A 113 -0.19 -11.24 5.01
C ARG A 113 -0.92 -9.96 4.62
N TYR A 114 -2.25 -9.98 4.65
CA TYR A 114 -3.03 -8.76 4.50
C TYR A 114 -3.07 -8.00 5.82
N LEU A 115 -2.75 -6.70 5.78
CA LEU A 115 -2.67 -5.88 6.98
C LEU A 115 -3.65 -4.69 6.89
N GLU A 116 -4.43 -4.53 7.96
CA GLU A 116 -5.24 -3.34 8.22
C GLU A 116 -5.33 -3.14 9.73
N ASN A 117 -4.53 -2.22 10.26
CA ASN A 117 -4.29 -2.03 11.69
C ASN A 117 -3.84 -3.34 12.37
N THR A 118 -2.91 -4.05 11.73
CA THR A 118 -2.34 -5.30 12.20
C THR A 118 -0.85 -5.38 11.90
N VAL A 119 -0.15 -6.29 12.58
CA VAL A 119 1.30 -6.51 12.46
C VAL A 119 1.56 -7.88 11.86
N ALA A 120 2.48 -7.95 10.90
CA ALA A 120 3.13 -9.19 10.50
C ALA A 120 4.57 -9.21 11.03
N SER A 121 4.95 -10.29 11.72
CA SER A 121 6.31 -10.46 12.24
C SER A 121 7.00 -11.59 11.51
N PHE A 122 8.29 -11.40 11.20
CA PHE A 122 9.13 -12.35 10.48
C PHE A 122 10.44 -12.52 11.21
N ASP A 123 10.83 -13.78 11.47
CA ASP A 123 12.16 -14.15 11.92
C ASP A 123 13.00 -14.47 10.68
N LEU A 124 13.92 -13.59 10.33
CA LEU A 124 14.70 -13.64 9.09
C LEU A 124 16.20 -13.78 9.40
N PRO A 125 17.03 -14.26 8.45
CA PRO A 125 18.47 -14.35 8.68
C PRO A 125 19.13 -13.02 9.07
N GLY A 126 18.55 -11.88 8.65
CA GLY A 126 19.04 -10.54 8.99
C GLY A 126 18.55 -9.99 10.32
N GLY A 127 17.71 -10.73 11.07
CA GLY A 127 17.08 -10.31 12.32
C GLY A 127 15.56 -10.37 12.28
N ARG A 128 14.92 -9.89 13.34
CA ARG A 128 13.46 -9.80 13.41
C ARG A 128 12.93 -8.55 12.74
N LEU A 129 11.85 -8.73 11.96
CA LEU A 129 11.15 -7.66 11.27
C LEU A 129 9.68 -7.63 11.68
N HIS A 130 9.21 -6.47 12.12
CA HIS A 130 7.79 -6.16 12.30
C HIS A 130 7.34 -5.24 11.19
N VAL A 131 6.33 -5.68 10.43
CA VAL A 131 5.67 -4.85 9.41
C VAL A 131 4.28 -4.47 9.91
N LEU A 132 4.05 -3.18 10.12
CA LEU A 132 2.77 -2.61 10.54
C LEU A 132 2.06 -2.08 9.30
N GLY A 133 0.81 -2.48 9.07
CA GLY A 133 0.11 -2.08 7.85
C GLY A 133 -1.29 -1.56 8.08
N CYS A 134 -1.67 -0.52 7.31
CA CYS A 134 -3.03 0.00 7.19
C CYS A 134 -3.21 0.82 5.91
N THR A 135 -4.45 0.96 5.45
CA THR A 135 -4.77 1.90 4.35
C THR A 135 -4.42 3.34 4.73
N LEU A 136 -4.49 3.66 6.00
CA LEU A 136 -4.30 4.96 6.65
C LEU A 136 -5.43 5.95 6.35
N TRP A 137 -5.82 6.15 5.09
CA TRP A 137 -6.67 7.26 4.66
C TRP A 137 -6.04 8.61 5.01
N THR A 138 -6.85 9.67 5.26
CA THR A 138 -6.33 11.02 5.52
C THR A 138 -7.19 11.76 6.55
N ASP A 139 -6.58 12.73 7.22
CA ASP A 139 -7.23 13.66 8.16
C ASP A 139 -7.78 14.92 7.49
N PHE A 140 -7.51 15.12 6.20
CA PHE A 140 -7.85 16.33 5.43
C PHE A 140 -7.26 17.64 5.99
N ALA A 141 -6.28 17.57 6.89
CA ALA A 141 -5.80 18.72 7.63
C ALA A 141 -4.65 19.50 6.96
N LEU A 142 -4.07 19.01 5.88
CA LEU A 142 -2.85 19.58 5.27
C LEU A 142 -2.94 21.08 4.96
N ASN A 143 -4.12 21.59 4.60
CA ASN A 143 -4.30 23.01 4.24
C ASN A 143 -4.97 23.82 5.38
N GLY A 144 -5.20 23.22 6.56
CA GLY A 144 -5.80 23.88 7.73
C GLY A 144 -7.33 24.00 7.68
N ASP A 145 -7.97 23.73 6.55
CA ASP A 145 -9.44 23.75 6.41
C ASP A 145 -9.95 22.31 6.14
N VAL A 146 -10.17 21.56 7.20
CA VAL A 146 -10.64 20.18 7.13
C VAL A 146 -12.02 20.07 6.47
N VAL A 147 -12.94 20.96 6.82
CA VAL A 147 -14.32 20.92 6.30
C VAL A 147 -14.34 21.21 4.80
N GLY A 148 -13.67 22.27 4.37
CA GLY A 148 -13.57 22.61 2.95
C GLY A 148 -12.82 21.55 2.14
N ALA A 149 -11.78 20.94 2.71
CA ALA A 149 -11.05 19.84 2.07
C ALA A 149 -11.91 18.58 1.89
N MET A 150 -12.70 18.20 2.91
CA MET A 150 -13.64 17.09 2.83
C MET A 150 -14.74 17.36 1.78
N GLU A 151 -15.30 18.57 1.77
CA GLU A 151 -16.30 18.97 0.79
C GLU A 151 -15.73 18.94 -0.64
N PHE A 152 -14.51 19.44 -0.85
CA PHE A 152 -13.81 19.36 -2.12
C PHE A 152 -13.56 17.92 -2.53
N ALA A 153 -13.02 17.10 -1.65
CA ALA A 153 -12.73 15.70 -1.91
C ALA A 153 -13.99 14.91 -2.27
N SER A 154 -15.11 15.13 -1.57
CA SER A 154 -16.39 14.45 -1.83
C SER A 154 -16.89 14.62 -3.26
N ARG A 155 -16.57 15.75 -3.89
CA ARG A 155 -16.97 16.09 -5.28
C ARG A 155 -15.96 15.60 -6.32
N HIS A 156 -14.66 15.51 -5.96
CA HIS A 156 -13.58 15.32 -6.93
C HIS A 156 -12.91 13.94 -6.85
N MET A 157 -12.97 13.24 -5.70
CA MET A 157 -12.40 11.90 -5.55
C MET A 157 -13.40 10.82 -5.97
N ASN A 158 -12.90 9.82 -6.69
CA ASN A 158 -13.68 8.64 -7.07
C ASN A 158 -14.10 7.79 -5.87
N ASP A 159 -13.37 7.86 -4.78
CA ASP A 159 -13.61 7.10 -3.55
C ASP A 159 -15.03 7.28 -3.05
N TYR A 160 -15.53 8.52 -3.03
CA TYR A 160 -16.86 8.86 -2.53
C TYR A 160 -17.99 8.59 -3.53
N ARG A 161 -17.62 8.21 -4.75
CA ARG A 161 -18.57 7.77 -5.80
C ARG A 161 -18.57 6.26 -6.00
N LEU A 162 -17.43 5.60 -5.79
CA LEU A 162 -17.24 4.20 -6.17
C LEU A 162 -17.17 3.23 -4.99
N ILE A 163 -16.87 3.71 -3.77
CA ILE A 163 -16.83 2.86 -2.57
C ILE A 163 -18.20 2.91 -1.89
N TYR A 164 -18.66 1.74 -1.45
CA TYR A 164 -19.93 1.60 -0.75
C TYR A 164 -19.73 1.27 0.73
N ARG A 165 -20.68 1.72 1.53
CA ARG A 165 -21.02 1.13 2.82
C ARG A 165 -22.26 0.26 2.62
N VAL A 166 -22.81 -0.33 3.69
CA VAL A 166 -23.92 -1.30 3.56
C VAL A 166 -25.05 -0.78 2.67
N THR A 167 -25.55 0.42 2.90
CA THR A 167 -26.66 1.03 2.15
C THR A 167 -26.36 2.40 1.57
N THR A 168 -25.17 2.93 1.81
CA THR A 168 -24.77 4.30 1.43
C THR A 168 -23.42 4.32 0.73
N ARG A 169 -23.04 5.45 0.22
CA ARG A 169 -21.67 5.69 -0.25
C ARG A 169 -20.72 5.91 0.93
N PHE A 170 -19.48 5.53 0.75
CA PHE A 170 -18.39 5.97 1.60
C PHE A 170 -18.26 7.50 1.53
N GLN A 171 -17.99 8.15 2.65
CA GLN A 171 -17.92 9.60 2.76
C GLN A 171 -16.59 10.03 3.35
N PRO A 172 -16.15 11.31 3.16
CA PRO A 172 -14.90 11.80 3.76
C PRO A 172 -14.82 11.63 5.28
N GLU A 173 -15.94 11.76 5.99
CA GLU A 173 -16.01 11.52 7.44
C GLU A 173 -15.65 10.08 7.81
N ASN A 174 -15.94 9.14 6.93
CA ASN A 174 -15.55 7.74 7.14
C ASN A 174 -14.05 7.52 6.92
N ALA A 175 -13.45 8.26 5.99
CA ALA A 175 -12.01 8.26 5.77
C ALA A 175 -11.29 8.87 6.98
N LEU A 176 -11.73 10.04 7.45
CA LEU A 176 -11.21 10.71 8.65
C LEU A 176 -11.25 9.79 9.87
N MET A 177 -12.41 9.20 10.17
CA MET A 177 -12.56 8.28 11.30
C MET A 177 -11.61 7.06 11.21
N ARG A 178 -11.38 6.54 10.01
CA ARG A 178 -10.43 5.44 9.78
C ARG A 178 -8.99 5.90 9.95
N HIS A 179 -8.68 7.10 9.49
CA HIS A 179 -7.37 7.70 9.68
C HIS A 179 -7.03 7.85 11.17
N GLU A 180 -7.92 8.46 11.95
CA GLU A 180 -7.73 8.66 13.39
C GLU A 180 -7.50 7.34 14.12
N ARG A 181 -8.27 6.29 13.76
CA ARG A 181 -8.09 4.95 14.31
C ARG A 181 -6.73 4.36 13.96
N SER A 182 -6.31 4.46 12.71
CA SER A 182 -5.03 3.92 12.23
C SER A 182 -3.86 4.67 12.85
N ARG A 183 -3.94 6.00 12.93
CA ARG A 183 -2.96 6.86 13.59
C ARG A 183 -2.76 6.47 15.05
N ALA A 184 -3.85 6.37 15.83
CA ALA A 184 -3.78 5.97 17.24
C ALA A 184 -3.20 4.55 17.40
N TRP A 185 -3.60 3.62 16.54
CA TRP A 185 -3.08 2.25 16.54
C TRP A 185 -1.58 2.20 16.23
N LEU A 186 -1.09 2.96 15.26
CA LEU A 186 0.33 3.06 14.92
C LEU A 186 1.15 3.53 16.12
N HIS A 187 0.73 4.62 16.79
CA HIS A 187 1.41 5.14 17.97
C HIS A 187 1.55 4.10 19.08
N ILE A 188 0.45 3.48 19.46
CA ILE A 188 0.42 2.48 20.53
C ILE A 188 1.29 1.27 20.15
N THR A 189 1.18 0.81 18.91
CA THR A 189 1.84 -0.42 18.47
C THR A 189 3.35 -0.23 18.33
N ILE A 190 3.80 0.89 17.75
CA ILE A 190 5.23 1.18 17.60
C ILE A 190 5.89 1.31 18.98
N ALA A 191 5.29 2.10 19.89
CA ALA A 191 5.82 2.28 21.23
C ALA A 191 5.95 0.94 21.97
N ARG A 192 4.91 0.09 21.92
CA ARG A 192 4.92 -1.24 22.52
C ARG A 192 6.01 -2.14 21.90
N LEU A 193 6.15 -2.18 20.58
CA LEU A 193 7.15 -3.02 19.92
C LEU A 193 8.58 -2.57 20.21
N ARG A 194 8.82 -1.27 20.31
CA ARG A 194 10.14 -0.74 20.73
C ARG A 194 10.50 -1.14 22.15
N GLU A 195 9.52 -1.27 23.03
CA GLU A 195 9.72 -1.73 24.41
C GLU A 195 9.90 -3.26 24.49
N GLU A 196 9.04 -4.03 23.79
CA GLU A 196 9.04 -5.51 23.84
C GLU A 196 10.19 -6.14 23.04
N ASP A 197 10.61 -5.54 21.92
CA ASP A 197 11.62 -6.06 21.00
C ASP A 197 12.50 -4.92 20.41
N PRO A 198 13.37 -4.32 21.25
CA PRO A 198 14.12 -3.11 20.87
C PRO A 198 15.10 -3.32 19.70
N GLU A 199 15.54 -4.56 19.47
CA GLU A 199 16.48 -4.91 18.39
C GLU A 199 15.77 -5.18 17.05
N ALA A 200 14.45 -5.40 17.08
CA ALA A 200 13.69 -5.67 15.87
C ALA A 200 13.60 -4.44 14.95
N LYS A 201 13.59 -4.70 13.66
CA LYS A 201 13.28 -3.69 12.67
C LYS A 201 11.77 -3.46 12.59
N ILE A 202 11.36 -2.21 12.57
CA ILE A 202 9.96 -1.78 12.44
C ILE A 202 9.78 -1.05 11.12
N VAL A 203 8.95 -1.60 10.24
CA VAL A 203 8.58 -0.97 8.97
C VAL A 203 7.08 -0.70 8.96
N VAL A 204 6.70 0.55 8.73
CA VAL A 204 5.31 0.94 8.54
C VAL A 204 4.98 0.91 7.06
N VAL A 205 3.83 0.34 6.71
CA VAL A 205 3.30 0.30 5.35
C VAL A 205 1.92 0.92 5.33
N THR A 206 1.78 2.02 4.59
CA THR A 206 0.48 2.65 4.39
C THR A 206 0.20 2.82 2.90
N HIS A 207 -1.08 3.02 2.54
CA HIS A 207 -1.36 3.42 1.16
C HIS A 207 -1.26 4.95 1.02
N HIS A 208 -1.98 5.72 1.84
CA HIS A 208 -1.88 7.18 1.82
C HIS A 208 -0.55 7.67 2.38
N ALA A 209 -0.07 8.81 1.87
CA ALA A 209 1.24 9.33 2.21
C ALA A 209 1.27 9.94 3.63
N PRO A 210 2.38 9.76 4.39
CA PRO A 210 2.49 10.22 5.76
C PRO A 210 2.93 11.69 5.90
N ALA A 211 3.22 12.40 4.79
CA ALA A 211 3.60 13.82 4.84
C ALA A 211 3.33 14.55 3.52
N ARG A 212 3.16 15.86 3.60
CA ARG A 212 3.02 16.78 2.47
C ARG A 212 4.16 16.67 1.45
N ALA A 213 5.37 16.43 1.93
CA ALA A 213 6.57 16.33 1.08
C ALA A 213 6.45 15.27 -0.01
N TYR A 214 5.54 14.30 0.14
CA TYR A 214 5.38 13.15 -0.75
C TYR A 214 4.19 13.25 -1.72
N LEU A 215 3.57 14.41 -1.83
CA LEU A 215 2.45 14.66 -2.74
C LEU A 215 2.83 14.61 -4.23
N GLY A 216 4.10 14.85 -4.55
CA GLY A 216 4.54 14.97 -5.94
C GLY A 216 3.82 16.11 -6.66
N ARG A 217 2.95 15.78 -7.62
CA ARG A 217 2.14 16.74 -8.38
C ARG A 217 0.72 16.92 -7.82
N ARG A 218 0.40 16.35 -6.66
CA ARG A 218 -0.91 16.42 -6.02
C ARG A 218 -0.98 17.64 -5.12
N ASP A 219 -1.16 18.83 -5.68
CA ASP A 219 -1.19 20.12 -4.99
C ASP A 219 -2.60 20.72 -4.89
N GLY A 220 -2.68 21.92 -4.32
CA GLY A 220 -3.93 22.67 -4.20
C GLY A 220 -4.96 22.02 -3.28
N ASN A 221 -6.24 22.22 -3.61
CA ASN A 221 -7.36 21.79 -2.77
C ASN A 221 -7.54 20.28 -2.66
N ILE A 222 -6.94 19.50 -3.55
CA ILE A 222 -7.03 18.05 -3.53
C ILE A 222 -5.95 17.41 -2.63
N ALA A 223 -4.86 18.13 -2.36
CA ALA A 223 -3.73 17.61 -1.58
C ALA A 223 -4.11 16.94 -0.25
N PRO A 224 -5.06 17.51 0.56
CA PRO A 224 -5.46 16.90 1.82
C PRO A 224 -6.14 15.53 1.70
N ALA A 225 -6.57 15.14 0.48
CA ALA A 225 -7.13 13.80 0.25
C ALA A 225 -6.06 12.74 -0.06
N TYR A 226 -4.79 13.14 -0.18
CA TYR A 226 -3.69 12.24 -0.54
C TYR A 226 -2.68 11.98 0.58
N ALA A 227 -2.56 12.91 1.52
CA ALA A 227 -1.55 12.83 2.57
C ALA A 227 -2.02 13.49 3.86
N SER A 228 -1.41 13.10 4.98
CA SER A 228 -1.51 13.72 6.29
C SER A 228 -0.11 14.01 6.84
N GLU A 229 0.05 14.99 7.73
CA GLU A 229 1.36 15.32 8.30
C GLU A 229 1.57 14.54 9.59
N LEU A 230 2.08 13.32 9.50
CA LEU A 230 2.21 12.39 10.63
C LEU A 230 3.64 12.21 11.13
N LEU A 231 4.65 12.34 10.28
CA LEU A 231 6.02 11.93 10.64
C LEU A 231 6.57 12.63 11.89
N PRO A 232 6.29 13.92 12.14
CA PRO A 232 6.73 14.60 13.37
C PRO A 232 6.22 13.94 14.67
N GLU A 233 5.10 13.24 14.61
CA GLU A 233 4.50 12.57 15.76
C GLU A 233 5.26 11.31 16.21
N PHE A 234 6.06 10.73 15.32
CA PHE A 234 6.85 9.52 15.57
C PHE A 234 8.32 9.82 15.91
N ARG A 235 8.69 11.08 16.11
CA ARG A 235 10.09 11.51 16.36
C ARG A 235 10.71 10.80 17.56
N ASP A 236 9.94 10.59 18.64
CA ASP A 236 10.43 9.99 19.88
C ASP A 236 10.59 8.45 19.77
N ASN A 237 9.80 7.81 18.88
CA ASN A 237 9.84 6.39 18.60
C ASN A 237 9.73 6.13 17.10
N PRO A 238 10.75 6.51 16.31
CA PRO A 238 10.67 6.39 14.85
C PRO A 238 10.69 4.92 14.42
N PRO A 239 9.83 4.52 13.45
CA PRO A 239 10.05 3.28 12.73
C PRO A 239 11.33 3.38 11.87
N ASP A 240 11.96 2.25 11.55
CA ASP A 240 13.17 2.23 10.71
C ASP A 240 12.87 2.70 9.28
N ALA A 241 11.67 2.38 8.78
CA ALA A 241 11.20 2.87 7.47
C ALA A 241 9.70 2.99 7.39
N TRP A 242 9.25 3.79 6.40
CA TRP A 242 7.85 3.98 6.03
C TRP A 242 7.68 3.82 4.53
N ILE A 243 6.90 2.83 4.10
CA ILE A 243 6.58 2.56 2.69
C ILE A 243 5.17 3.04 2.41
N HIS A 244 4.96 3.79 1.33
CA HIS A 244 3.61 4.22 0.95
C HIS A 244 3.38 4.25 -0.56
N GLY A 245 2.12 4.48 -0.98
CA GLY A 245 1.65 4.63 -2.35
C GLY A 245 0.84 5.90 -2.58
N HIS A 246 -0.25 5.78 -3.34
CA HIS A 246 -1.33 6.73 -3.59
C HIS A 246 -0.98 7.98 -4.40
N THR A 247 0.15 8.59 -4.15
CA THR A 247 0.53 9.87 -4.77
C THR A 247 1.12 9.72 -6.17
N HIS A 248 1.44 8.50 -6.60
CA HIS A 248 2.17 8.17 -7.82
C HIS A 248 3.51 8.94 -7.93
N PHE A 249 4.10 9.27 -6.80
CA PHE A 249 5.38 9.96 -6.71
C PHE A 249 6.46 9.02 -6.17
N ARG A 250 7.36 8.59 -7.06
CA ARG A 250 8.50 7.77 -6.67
C ARG A 250 9.52 8.61 -5.95
N HIS A 251 9.90 8.19 -4.75
CA HIS A 251 10.93 8.87 -3.96
C HIS A 251 11.58 7.93 -2.95
N GLU A 252 12.71 8.37 -2.44
CA GLU A 252 13.39 7.85 -1.26
C GLU A 252 14.01 9.04 -0.53
N SER A 253 13.73 9.19 0.75
CA SER A 253 14.23 10.29 1.58
C SER A 253 14.25 9.92 3.05
N VAL A 254 14.88 10.73 3.88
CA VAL A 254 14.81 10.63 5.33
C VAL A 254 14.16 11.88 5.88
N GLN A 255 13.11 11.72 6.68
CA GLN A 255 12.42 12.80 7.38
C GLN A 255 12.13 12.37 8.82
N GLU A 256 12.39 13.22 9.80
CA GLU A 256 12.25 12.92 11.25
C GLU A 256 12.97 11.62 11.68
N GLY A 257 14.12 11.30 11.07
CA GLY A 257 14.86 10.07 11.32
C GLY A 257 14.27 8.81 10.66
N ILE A 258 13.14 8.92 9.95
CA ILE A 258 12.45 7.82 9.29
C ILE A 258 12.83 7.79 7.81
N ARG A 259 13.25 6.64 7.31
CA ARG A 259 13.47 6.43 5.87
C ARG A 259 12.13 6.22 5.18
N VAL A 260 11.68 7.20 4.39
CA VAL A 260 10.38 7.16 3.70
C VAL A 260 10.59 6.87 2.23
N VAL A 261 9.88 5.84 1.72
CA VAL A 261 10.06 5.36 0.36
C VAL A 261 8.72 5.07 -0.32
N SER A 262 8.67 5.29 -1.63
CA SER A 262 7.53 4.94 -2.48
C SER A 262 7.99 4.52 -3.87
N ALA A 263 7.43 3.41 -4.39
CA ALA A 263 7.68 2.91 -5.74
C ALA A 263 6.35 2.61 -6.45
N PRO A 264 5.58 3.66 -6.80
CA PRO A 264 4.34 3.52 -7.53
C PRO A 264 4.60 3.29 -9.02
N ARG A 265 3.76 2.45 -9.65
CA ARG A 265 3.70 2.35 -11.11
C ARG A 265 2.87 3.48 -11.71
N GLY A 266 1.72 3.74 -11.15
CA GLY A 266 0.73 4.70 -11.64
C GLY A 266 -0.07 4.19 -12.84
N TYR A 267 -0.94 5.05 -13.36
CA TYR A 267 -1.77 4.74 -14.52
C TYR A 267 -0.96 4.82 -15.82
N VAL A 268 -0.95 3.73 -16.60
CA VAL A 268 -0.29 3.72 -17.92
C VAL A 268 -0.81 4.82 -18.83
N SER A 269 -2.11 5.11 -18.78
CA SER A 269 -2.74 6.17 -19.57
C SER A 269 -2.29 7.59 -19.22
N HIS A 270 -1.85 7.82 -17.98
CA HIS A 270 -1.42 9.13 -17.48
C HIS A 270 0.10 9.26 -17.36
N GLU A 271 0.76 8.18 -16.94
CA GLU A 271 2.21 8.16 -16.68
C GLU A 271 3.02 7.80 -17.93
N GLY A 272 2.38 7.22 -18.96
CA GLY A 272 3.03 6.88 -20.22
C GLY A 272 4.27 5.99 -20.04
N GLY A 273 5.40 6.43 -20.58
CA GLY A 273 6.66 5.67 -20.55
C GLY A 273 7.14 5.28 -19.15
N ARG A 274 6.92 6.14 -18.14
CA ARG A 274 7.32 5.84 -16.76
C ARG A 274 6.61 4.62 -16.18
N ALA A 275 5.33 4.43 -16.48
CA ALA A 275 4.60 3.25 -16.05
C ALA A 275 5.01 1.99 -16.83
N LEU A 276 5.51 2.15 -18.06
CA LEU A 276 6.04 1.04 -18.87
C LEU A 276 7.43 0.59 -18.40
N GLU A 277 8.23 1.53 -17.91
CA GLU A 277 9.58 1.32 -17.37
C GLU A 277 9.57 1.08 -15.86
N PHE A 278 8.42 0.69 -15.31
CA PHE A 278 8.27 0.48 -13.88
C PHE A 278 9.26 -0.54 -13.34
N CYS A 279 9.92 -0.18 -12.26
CA CYS A 279 10.80 -1.04 -11.47
C CYS A 279 10.39 -0.93 -10.00
N PRO A 280 10.17 -2.03 -9.29
CA PRO A 280 10.00 -2.03 -7.84
C PRO A 280 11.17 -1.36 -7.12
N GLY A 281 10.96 -0.95 -5.88
CA GLY A 281 12.02 -0.49 -5.00
C GLY A 281 12.59 -1.65 -4.18
N LEU A 282 13.85 -1.54 -3.78
CA LEU A 282 14.50 -2.43 -2.83
C LEU A 282 14.95 -1.61 -1.62
N LEU A 283 14.44 -1.96 -0.44
CA LEU A 283 14.77 -1.35 0.83
C LEU A 283 15.59 -2.33 1.66
N GLU A 284 16.69 -1.88 2.22
CA GLU A 284 17.50 -2.63 3.18
C GLU A 284 17.39 -2.00 4.57
N VAL A 285 16.99 -2.76 5.57
CA VAL A 285 16.88 -2.34 6.97
C VAL A 285 17.68 -3.21 7.93
#